data_16256f30edcd88577072cc58dc829c50
#
_entry.id   16256f30edcd88577072cc58dc829c50
#
_cell.length_a   1.000
_cell.length_b   1.000
_cell.length_c   1.000
_cell.angle_alpha   90.00
_cell.angle_beta   90.00
_cell.angle_gamma   90.00
#
_symmetry.space_group_name_H-M   'P 1'
#
loop_
_entity.id
_entity.type
_entity.pdbx_description
1 polymer ?
#
loop_
_entity_poly.entity_id
_entity_poly.type
_entity_poly.pdbx_seq_one_letter_code
_entity_poly.pdbx_strand_id
1 'polypeptide(L)'
;MLTKIRRLTLKKKNKSKVVCLTAYSKNIAEEIDQYADLILVGDSLGSVLYNFDTTRKVNLKMMIEHSKSVRKGVKKSLMIVDMPFDTYKNKSQALKNCKKVLKETKCDGIKLEGGRELN
;
A
#
# COMPACT_ATOMS: atom_id res chain seq x y z
N MET A 1 -12.64 7.68 -0.25
CA MET A 1 -11.43 7.88 -1.10
C MET A 1 -11.31 9.29 -1.67
N LEU A 2 -12.33 9.80 -2.37
CA LEU A 2 -12.26 11.16 -2.95
C LEU A 2 -11.93 12.26 -1.94
N THR A 3 -12.50 12.20 -0.73
CA THR A 3 -12.22 13.16 0.34
C THR A 3 -10.76 13.07 0.81
N LYS A 4 -10.19 11.86 0.86
CA LYS A 4 -8.79 11.64 1.22
C LYS A 4 -7.86 12.22 0.16
N ILE A 5 -8.16 11.99 -1.12
CA ILE A 5 -7.40 12.54 -2.24
C ILE A 5 -7.46 14.08 -2.25
N ARG A 6 -8.64 14.66 -2.01
CA ARG A 6 -8.80 16.12 -1.92
C ARG A 6 -7.93 16.73 -0.82
N ARG A 7 -7.85 16.08 0.34
CA ARG A 7 -6.98 16.53 1.44
C ARG A 7 -5.52 16.57 1.02
N LEU A 8 -5.03 15.52 0.32
CA LEU A 8 -3.67 15.49 -0.20
C LEU A 8 -3.42 16.58 -1.24
N THR A 9 -4.37 16.80 -2.14
CA THR A 9 -4.29 17.85 -3.15
C THR A 9 -4.22 19.25 -2.53
N LEU A 10 -5.00 19.49 -1.48
CA LEU A 10 -4.95 20.74 -0.74
C LEU A 10 -3.59 20.97 -0.07
N LYS A 11 -3.02 19.91 0.51
CA LYS A 11 -1.66 20.00 1.09
C LYS A 11 -0.62 20.40 0.04
N LYS A 12 -0.69 19.81 -1.15
CA LYS A 12 0.19 20.20 -2.27
C LYS A 12 0.00 21.67 -2.63
N LYS A 13 -1.23 22.12 -2.79
CA LYS A 13 -1.57 23.50 -3.12
C LYS A 13 -1.06 24.48 -2.07
N ASN A 14 -1.21 24.13 -0.80
CA ASN A 14 -0.79 24.97 0.34
C ASN A 14 0.68 24.78 0.73
N LYS A 15 1.43 24.00 -0.05
CA LYS A 15 2.86 23.67 0.21
C LYS A 15 3.09 23.04 1.58
N SER A 16 2.07 22.38 2.13
CA SER A 16 2.18 21.59 3.36
C SER A 16 2.79 20.22 3.07
N LYS A 17 3.51 19.67 4.03
CA LYS A 17 4.12 18.34 3.89
C LYS A 17 3.07 17.23 4.04
N VAL A 18 3.27 16.16 3.30
CA VAL A 18 2.47 14.93 3.42
C VAL A 18 3.25 13.95 4.28
N VAL A 19 2.58 13.41 5.30
CA VAL A 19 3.15 12.39 6.18
C VAL A 19 2.77 11.01 5.64
N CYS A 20 3.78 10.26 5.20
CA CYS A 20 3.62 8.90 4.72
C CYS A 20 4.35 7.95 5.68
N LEU A 21 3.61 6.99 6.23
CA LEU A 21 4.16 6.00 7.16
C LEU A 21 3.80 4.59 6.69
N THR A 22 4.63 3.61 7.08
CA THR A 22 4.35 2.20 6.79
C THR A 22 3.67 1.53 7.97
N ALA A 23 2.81 0.56 7.68
CA ALA A 23 2.20 -0.32 8.68
C ALA A 23 2.00 -1.70 8.08
N TYR A 24 2.07 -2.72 8.94
CA TYR A 24 1.94 -4.12 8.54
C TYR A 24 0.88 -4.88 9.34
N SER A 25 0.22 -4.20 10.28
CA SER A 25 -0.82 -4.77 11.12
C SER A 25 -1.83 -3.73 11.56
N LYS A 26 -2.99 -4.21 12.02
CA LYS A 26 -4.07 -3.36 12.52
C LYS A 26 -3.61 -2.42 13.65
N ASN A 27 -2.90 -2.95 14.64
CA ASN A 27 -2.54 -2.18 15.83
C ASN A 27 -1.68 -0.97 15.50
N ILE A 28 -0.64 -1.17 14.69
CA ILE A 28 0.23 -0.08 14.27
C ILE A 28 -0.54 0.90 13.36
N ALA A 29 -1.32 0.37 12.42
CA ALA A 29 -2.11 1.21 11.52
C ALA A 29 -3.07 2.11 12.28
N GLU A 30 -3.75 1.59 13.30
CA GLU A 30 -4.68 2.34 14.13
C GLU A 30 -3.99 3.49 14.87
N GLU A 31 -2.80 3.23 15.43
CA GLU A 31 -2.03 4.25 16.14
C GLU A 31 -1.55 5.38 15.21
N ILE A 32 -1.02 5.04 14.03
CA ILE A 32 -0.44 6.04 13.12
C ILE A 32 -1.48 6.72 12.23
N ASP A 33 -2.69 6.17 12.11
CA ASP A 33 -3.74 6.70 11.23
C ASP A 33 -4.11 8.15 11.55
N GLN A 34 -4.06 8.52 12.82
CA GLN A 34 -4.37 9.88 13.25
C GLN A 34 -3.30 10.91 12.85
N TYR A 35 -2.08 10.47 12.58
CA TYR A 35 -0.95 11.35 12.25
C TYR A 35 -0.55 11.31 10.77
N ALA A 36 -0.89 10.23 10.08
CA ALA A 36 -0.50 10.02 8.69
C ALA A 36 -1.54 10.59 7.71
N ASP A 37 -1.07 10.99 6.55
CA ASP A 37 -1.92 11.31 5.41
C ASP A 37 -2.06 10.10 4.50
N LEU A 38 -0.99 9.28 4.45
CA LEU A 38 -0.91 8.07 3.64
C LEU A 38 -0.24 6.97 4.45
N ILE A 39 -0.84 5.79 4.43
CA ILE A 39 -0.27 4.58 5.02
C ILE A 39 0.04 3.60 3.89
N LEU A 40 1.30 3.18 3.83
CA LEU A 40 1.80 2.23 2.85
C LEU A 40 1.94 0.86 3.50
N VAL A 41 1.32 -0.15 2.88
CA VAL A 41 1.67 -1.54 3.18
C VAL A 41 2.74 -1.93 2.17
N GLY A 42 4.00 -1.86 2.60
CA GLY A 42 5.14 -2.07 1.73
C GLY A 42 5.62 -3.52 1.71
N ASP A 43 6.21 -3.93 0.60
CA ASP A 43 6.85 -5.25 0.49
C ASP A 43 8.09 -5.38 1.39
N SER A 44 8.55 -4.28 1.96
CA SER A 44 9.56 -4.26 3.03
C SER A 44 9.15 -5.09 4.25
N LEU A 45 7.86 -5.48 4.37
CA LEU A 45 7.42 -6.41 5.42
C LEU A 45 8.23 -7.72 5.40
N GLY A 46 8.74 -8.10 4.25
CA GLY A 46 9.60 -9.28 4.12
C GLY A 46 10.86 -9.17 4.95
N SER A 47 11.53 -8.02 4.93
CA SER A 47 12.72 -7.76 5.73
C SER A 47 12.38 -7.47 7.19
N VAL A 48 11.33 -6.69 7.42
CA VAL A 48 10.98 -6.22 8.77
C VAL A 48 10.35 -7.33 9.62
N LEU A 49 9.44 -8.13 9.07
CA LEU A 49 8.68 -9.12 9.82
C LEU A 49 9.17 -10.55 9.63
N TYR A 50 9.67 -10.89 8.45
CA TYR A 50 10.03 -12.26 8.07
C TYR A 50 11.54 -12.48 8.02
N ASN A 51 12.33 -11.44 8.27
CA ASN A 51 13.79 -11.50 8.23
C ASN A 51 14.35 -12.00 6.90
N PHE A 52 13.65 -11.69 5.80
CA PHE A 52 14.13 -11.99 4.46
C PHE A 52 15.27 -11.02 4.09
N ASP A 53 16.25 -11.51 3.35
CA ASP A 53 17.36 -10.71 2.83
C ASP A 53 16.98 -9.91 1.56
N THR A 54 15.81 -10.18 0.99
CA THR A 54 15.29 -9.48 -0.19
C THR A 54 13.76 -9.40 -0.15
N THR A 55 13.19 -8.33 -0.71
CA THR A 55 11.74 -8.18 -0.85
C THR A 55 11.15 -9.14 -1.90
N ARG A 56 11.99 -9.73 -2.75
CA ARG A 56 11.55 -10.65 -3.82
C ARG A 56 10.90 -11.93 -3.30
N LYS A 57 11.10 -12.29 -2.05
CA LYS A 57 10.48 -13.45 -1.40
C LYS A 57 9.05 -13.18 -0.94
N VAL A 58 8.64 -11.92 -0.92
CA VAL A 58 7.27 -11.55 -0.55
C VAL A 58 6.33 -11.88 -1.70
N ASN A 59 5.27 -12.63 -1.41
CA ASN A 59 4.28 -13.00 -2.41
C ASN A 59 2.97 -12.22 -2.24
N LEU A 60 2.07 -12.36 -3.21
CA LEU A 60 0.80 -11.66 -3.21
C LEU A 60 -0.09 -12.01 -2.01
N LYS A 61 -0.10 -13.28 -1.61
CA LYS A 61 -0.86 -13.74 -0.45
C LYS A 61 -0.43 -13.04 0.83
N MET A 62 0.88 -12.92 1.05
CA MET A 62 1.43 -12.20 2.21
C MET A 62 0.99 -10.73 2.21
N MET A 63 1.08 -10.06 1.07
CA MET A 63 0.65 -8.66 0.93
C MET A 63 -0.84 -8.50 1.23
N ILE A 64 -1.67 -9.39 0.72
CA ILE A 64 -3.12 -9.36 0.95
C ILE A 64 -3.44 -9.57 2.43
N GLU A 65 -2.84 -10.56 3.08
CA GLU A 65 -3.12 -10.85 4.49
C GLU A 65 -2.74 -9.69 5.41
N HIS A 66 -1.54 -9.12 5.24
CA HIS A 66 -1.12 -7.96 6.00
C HIS A 66 -1.98 -6.72 5.69
N SER A 67 -2.35 -6.54 4.44
CA SER A 67 -3.20 -5.41 4.03
C SER A 67 -4.61 -5.50 4.59
N LYS A 68 -5.18 -6.70 4.71
CA LYS A 68 -6.46 -6.90 5.38
C LYS A 68 -6.39 -6.47 6.85
N SER A 69 -5.30 -6.80 7.53
CA SER A 69 -5.07 -6.38 8.91
C SER A 69 -4.97 -4.85 9.00
N VAL A 70 -4.12 -4.25 8.18
CA VAL A 70 -3.94 -2.79 8.14
C VAL A 70 -5.26 -2.07 7.83
N ARG A 71 -6.08 -2.60 6.90
CA ARG A 71 -7.36 -1.99 6.55
C ARG A 71 -8.29 -1.79 7.76
N LYS A 72 -8.24 -2.71 8.68
CA LYS A 72 -9.06 -2.63 9.91
C LYS A 72 -8.66 -1.46 10.81
N GLY A 73 -7.42 -1.01 10.72
CA GLY A 73 -6.90 0.11 11.53
C GLY A 73 -6.95 1.46 10.82
N VAL A 74 -7.03 1.49 9.49
CA VAL A 74 -6.99 2.74 8.72
C VAL A 74 -8.40 3.27 8.46
N LYS A 75 -8.66 4.46 8.96
CA LYS A 75 -9.96 5.15 8.76
C LYS A 75 -9.78 6.49 8.03
N LYS A 76 -8.77 7.24 8.42
CA LYS A 76 -8.54 8.62 7.97
C LYS A 76 -7.54 8.71 6.83
N SER A 77 -6.44 7.96 6.91
CA SER A 77 -5.36 8.01 5.93
C SER A 77 -5.73 7.33 4.60
N LEU A 78 -5.08 7.74 3.53
CA LEU A 78 -5.13 7.02 2.26
C LEU A 78 -4.29 5.75 2.40
N MET A 79 -4.87 4.59 2.07
CA MET A 79 -4.18 3.31 2.19
C MET A 79 -3.70 2.82 0.83
N ILE A 80 -2.39 2.64 0.69
CA ILE A 80 -1.73 2.16 -0.53
C ILE A 80 -1.06 0.82 -0.24
N VAL A 81 -1.15 -0.11 -1.19
CA VAL A 81 -0.53 -1.43 -1.09
C VAL A 81 0.50 -1.60 -2.20
N ASP A 82 1.72 -2.02 -1.84
CA ASP A 82 2.74 -2.41 -2.81
C ASP A 82 2.37 -3.73 -3.48
N MET A 83 2.54 -3.79 -4.79
CA MET A 83 2.49 -5.05 -5.50
C MET A 83 3.86 -5.72 -5.41
N PRO A 84 3.94 -6.98 -4.92
CA PRO A 84 5.21 -7.64 -4.77
C PRO A 84 5.83 -8.03 -6.11
N PHE A 85 7.14 -8.29 -6.08
CA PHE A 85 7.91 -8.74 -7.23
C PHE A 85 7.20 -9.90 -7.95
N ASP A 86 7.26 -9.89 -9.27
CA ASP A 86 6.73 -10.95 -10.13
C ASP A 86 5.21 -11.02 -10.26
N THR A 87 4.48 -10.02 -9.78
CA THR A 87 3.00 -9.99 -9.84
C THR A 87 2.43 -9.04 -10.89
N TYR A 88 3.30 -8.36 -11.65
CA TYR A 88 2.90 -7.42 -12.70
C TYR A 88 3.85 -7.45 -13.91
N LYS A 89 4.19 -8.66 -14.37
CA LYS A 89 5.11 -8.88 -15.49
C LYS A 89 4.60 -8.34 -16.83
N ASN A 90 3.28 -8.35 -17.00
CA ASN A 90 2.61 -7.84 -18.19
C ASN A 90 1.28 -7.20 -17.79
N LYS A 91 0.65 -6.52 -18.73
CA LYS A 91 -0.60 -5.81 -18.51
C LYS A 91 -1.73 -6.70 -17.98
N SER A 92 -1.89 -7.89 -18.55
CA SER A 92 -2.94 -8.83 -18.15
C SER A 92 -2.77 -9.29 -16.71
N GLN A 93 -1.57 -9.71 -16.34
CA GLN A 93 -1.25 -10.14 -14.98
C GLN A 93 -1.39 -8.97 -13.98
N ALA A 94 -0.88 -7.80 -14.34
CA ALA A 94 -0.97 -6.61 -13.50
C ALA A 94 -2.44 -6.28 -13.19
N LEU A 95 -3.30 -6.21 -14.20
CA LEU A 95 -4.73 -5.93 -14.02
C LEU A 95 -5.42 -6.96 -13.14
N LYS A 96 -5.17 -8.25 -13.40
CA LYS A 96 -5.75 -9.35 -12.62
C LYS A 96 -5.36 -9.24 -11.15
N ASN A 97 -4.07 -9.08 -10.87
CA ASN A 97 -3.56 -9.05 -9.50
C ASN A 97 -3.95 -7.76 -8.77
N CYS A 98 -3.91 -6.61 -9.44
CA CYS A 98 -4.35 -5.35 -8.85
C CYS A 98 -5.83 -5.37 -8.49
N LYS A 99 -6.68 -5.90 -9.36
CA LYS A 99 -8.11 -6.05 -9.07
C LYS A 99 -8.35 -6.94 -7.87
N LYS A 100 -7.59 -8.04 -7.76
CA LYS A 100 -7.67 -8.95 -6.61
C LYS A 100 -7.32 -8.24 -5.31
N VAL A 101 -6.21 -7.50 -5.30
CA VAL A 101 -5.77 -6.73 -4.12
C VAL A 101 -6.82 -5.70 -3.72
N LEU A 102 -7.30 -4.90 -4.67
CA LEU A 102 -8.33 -3.89 -4.41
C LEU A 102 -9.60 -4.50 -3.83
N LYS A 103 -10.05 -5.62 -4.39
CA LYS A 103 -11.27 -6.31 -3.95
C LYS A 103 -11.13 -6.89 -2.54
N GLU A 104 -10.01 -7.56 -2.26
CA GLU A 104 -9.82 -8.29 -1.01
C GLU A 104 -9.38 -7.40 0.14
N THR A 105 -8.61 -6.36 -0.12
CA THR A 105 -8.06 -5.47 0.92
C THR A 105 -8.85 -4.18 1.09
N LYS A 106 -9.62 -3.79 0.10
CA LYS A 106 -10.34 -2.51 0.05
C LYS A 106 -9.41 -1.30 0.23
N CYS A 107 -8.14 -1.43 -0.21
CA CYS A 107 -7.21 -0.32 -0.21
C CYS A 107 -7.65 0.77 -1.20
N ASP A 108 -7.14 1.98 -0.98
CA ASP A 108 -7.49 3.13 -1.82
C ASP A 108 -6.66 3.20 -3.10
N GLY A 109 -5.50 2.56 -3.12
CA GLY A 109 -4.64 2.55 -4.30
C GLY A 109 -3.54 1.49 -4.21
N ILE A 110 -2.81 1.35 -5.31
CA ILE A 110 -1.77 0.34 -5.47
C ILE A 110 -0.50 1.01 -5.96
N LYS A 111 0.64 0.56 -5.46
CA LYS A 111 1.94 1.02 -5.94
C LYS A 111 2.60 -0.08 -6.75
N LEU A 112 3.01 0.27 -7.97
CA LEU A 112 3.83 -0.55 -8.84
C LEU A 112 5.20 0.09 -8.98
N GLU A 113 6.25 -0.70 -8.99
CA GLU A 113 7.60 -0.24 -9.25
C GLU A 113 8.02 -0.64 -10.66
N GLY A 114 8.56 0.32 -11.40
CA GLY A 114 9.00 0.12 -12.75
C GLY A 114 8.72 1.32 -13.65
N GLY A 115 8.92 1.15 -14.94
CA GLY A 115 8.76 2.21 -15.90
C GLY A 115 8.29 1.68 -17.24
N ARG A 116 9.03 1.97 -18.31
CA ARG A 116 8.65 1.61 -19.68
C ARG A 116 8.44 0.12 -19.90
N GLU A 117 9.13 -0.71 -19.15
CA GLU A 117 9.02 -2.17 -19.22
C GLU A 117 7.64 -2.68 -18.75
N LEU A 118 6.82 -1.83 -18.17
CA LEU A 118 5.47 -2.18 -17.69
C LEU A 118 4.37 -1.82 -18.70
N ASN A 119 4.75 -1.21 -19.82
CA ASN A 119 3.80 -0.78 -20.85
C ASN A 119 3.48 -1.89 -21.86
#